data_df50601810659ff7ed9b7728b97995ae
#
_entry.id   df50601810659ff7ed9b7728b97995ae
#
_cell.length_a   1.000
_cell.length_b   1.000
_cell.length_c   1.000
_cell.angle_alpha   90.00
_cell.angle_beta   90.00
_cell.angle_gamma   90.00
#
_symmetry.space_group_name_H-M   'P 1'
#
loop_
_entity.id
_entity.type
_entity.pdbx_description
1 polymer ?
#
loop_
_entity_poly.entity_id
_entity_poly.type
_entity_poly.pdbx_seq_one_letter_code
_entity_poly.pdbx_strand_id
1 'polypeptide(L)'
;MRANLRLVGPLLASIAVLAAAPAVARAGDQWAFRQPLARPTDHPDPARHSYTVPEAPHSPACSGRFCVHWVAEGLDAPDLADENGVEDGDGVPDYVERVLKVAAHVHAIENGKLGWREPRSDGHRGGLEGKTDVYLKELGQQLFGYAAPDRGQIPKGLRLPRRLHGYLVLDNDYSPFQYPGTKPLADLEVTFAHEYCHILQMNYDAYQDAWMAESTAVWMEDQVYNGINDYLRYVRRWVHLYNTPLTANSIREYGTTVWNEWLVRRYGRDIIRDAWSRALHTRPGGFSVASYDSAIRAAGGSEFGDEFARFARDVAEWRSGGLFREGRRYPDVPRQNSLPRDGEPLRLWLNHTTFQLLRVHAPGGRAVIARAVAPRGVAAGLALVGRIGDERRGRVVSRLLFRPHGGAMTVRLAQPRRFERITAVVVNADTRTEGFSARRLDWNYLTDIAPFRVEARAVR
;
A
#
# COMPACT_ATOMS: atom_id res chain seq x y z
N MET A 1 -55.81 13.34 -35.10
CA MET A 1 -56.42 14.06 -33.95
C MET A 1 -55.87 13.52 -32.66
N ARG A 2 -55.42 14.43 -31.81
CA ARG A 2 -54.96 14.29 -30.41
C ARG A 2 -53.59 13.67 -30.14
N ALA A 3 -52.78 14.59 -29.77
CA ALA A 3 -51.46 14.55 -29.23
C ALA A 3 -51.35 13.79 -27.91
N ASN A 4 -50.25 13.07 -27.71
CA ASN A 4 -49.83 12.59 -26.41
C ASN A 4 -48.54 13.28 -25.99
N LEU A 5 -48.66 14.00 -24.89
CA LEU A 5 -47.57 14.67 -24.18
C LEU A 5 -46.55 13.66 -23.66
N ARG A 6 -45.33 13.90 -23.95
CA ARG A 6 -44.18 13.24 -23.30
C ARG A 6 -43.76 14.06 -22.09
N LEU A 7 -43.80 13.46 -20.93
CA LEU A 7 -43.17 13.97 -19.73
C LEU A 7 -41.66 13.66 -19.81
N VAL A 8 -40.88 14.71 -19.90
CA VAL A 8 -39.43 14.68 -19.75
C VAL A 8 -39.13 14.94 -18.28
N GLY A 9 -38.63 13.92 -17.60
CA GLY A 9 -38.11 14.08 -16.24
C GLY A 9 -36.72 14.73 -16.25
N PRO A 10 -36.39 15.57 -15.28
CA PRO A 10 -35.12 16.26 -15.27
C PRO A 10 -33.97 15.32 -14.87
N LEU A 11 -32.94 15.26 -15.71
CA LEU A 11 -31.60 14.74 -15.35
C LEU A 11 -31.01 15.66 -14.29
N LEU A 12 -30.91 15.19 -13.06
CA LEU A 12 -30.09 15.80 -12.03
C LEU A 12 -28.61 15.47 -12.35
N ALA A 13 -27.94 16.41 -12.97
CA ALA A 13 -26.49 16.43 -13.08
C ALA A 13 -25.90 16.72 -11.69
N SER A 14 -25.38 15.69 -11.03
CA SER A 14 -24.60 15.86 -9.82
C SER A 14 -23.25 16.48 -10.19
N ILE A 15 -23.13 17.78 -9.98
CA ILE A 15 -21.83 18.47 -10.02
C ILE A 15 -21.05 18.00 -8.80
N ALA A 16 -20.11 17.08 -9.02
CA ALA A 16 -19.10 16.77 -8.03
C ALA A 16 -18.17 17.98 -7.90
N VAL A 17 -18.31 18.73 -6.82
CA VAL A 17 -17.31 19.70 -6.37
C VAL A 17 -16.08 18.88 -5.98
N LEU A 18 -15.09 18.83 -6.86
CA LEU A 18 -13.73 18.42 -6.53
C LEU A 18 -13.15 19.49 -5.59
N ALA A 19 -13.33 19.28 -4.28
CA ALA A 19 -12.48 19.93 -3.31
C ALA A 19 -11.05 19.45 -3.60
N ALA A 20 -10.14 20.39 -3.84
CA ALA A 20 -8.72 20.11 -4.01
C ALA A 20 -8.22 19.38 -2.76
N ALA A 21 -8.08 18.08 -2.87
CA ALA A 21 -7.40 17.28 -1.86
C ALA A 21 -5.90 17.59 -1.99
N PRO A 22 -5.16 17.66 -0.88
CA PRO A 22 -3.71 17.82 -0.94
C PRO A 22 -3.14 16.70 -1.82
N ALA A 23 -2.17 17.08 -2.59
CA ALA A 23 -1.56 16.27 -3.62
C ALA A 23 -1.11 14.90 -3.08
N VAL A 24 -1.67 13.89 -3.66
CA VAL A 24 -1.20 12.52 -3.51
C VAL A 24 -0.48 12.22 -4.80
N ALA A 25 0.70 11.62 -4.65
CA ALA A 25 1.43 11.09 -5.80
C ALA A 25 0.46 10.53 -6.84
N ARG A 26 0.53 11.04 -8.06
CA ARG A 26 -0.34 10.57 -9.16
C ARG A 26 0.04 9.13 -9.47
N ALA A 27 -0.91 8.35 -9.95
CA ALA A 27 -0.67 7.00 -10.48
C ALA A 27 0.46 6.91 -11.52
N GLY A 28 1.02 8.04 -11.98
CA GLY A 28 2.22 8.13 -12.81
C GLY A 28 3.54 7.98 -12.08
N ASP A 29 3.59 8.26 -10.78
CA ASP A 29 4.84 8.26 -10.00
C ASP A 29 5.29 6.84 -9.63
N GLN A 30 4.37 5.88 -9.65
CA GLN A 30 4.64 4.45 -9.46
C GLN A 30 5.59 3.84 -10.50
N TRP A 31 5.84 4.56 -11.58
CA TRP A 31 6.75 4.13 -12.65
C TRP A 31 8.21 4.52 -12.40
N ALA A 32 8.47 5.54 -11.55
CA ALA A 32 9.84 5.99 -11.27
C ALA A 32 10.70 4.84 -10.72
N PHE A 33 10.16 4.07 -9.80
CA PHE A 33 10.79 2.87 -9.22
C PHE A 33 11.17 1.78 -10.24
N ARG A 34 10.52 1.72 -11.42
CA ARG A 34 10.70 0.65 -12.40
C ARG A 34 11.27 1.08 -13.74
N GLN A 35 11.29 2.39 -13.99
CA GLN A 35 11.92 2.94 -15.17
C GLN A 35 13.33 3.41 -14.81
N PRO A 36 14.36 2.94 -15.56
CA PRO A 36 15.70 3.49 -15.40
C PRO A 36 15.70 4.95 -15.78
N LEU A 37 15.92 5.81 -14.80
CA LEU A 37 16.07 7.25 -15.02
C LEU A 37 17.55 7.62 -15.08
N ALA A 38 17.86 8.81 -15.64
CA ALA A 38 19.15 9.41 -15.48
C ALA A 38 19.30 9.93 -14.06
N ARG A 39 20.47 9.78 -13.45
CA ARG A 39 20.78 10.44 -12.19
C ARG A 39 20.77 11.96 -12.40
N PRO A 40 20.47 12.76 -11.38
CA PRO A 40 20.52 14.23 -11.51
C PRO A 40 21.86 14.78 -11.99
N THR A 41 22.94 14.06 -11.76
CA THR A 41 24.30 14.38 -12.23
C THR A 41 24.63 13.86 -13.63
N ASP A 42 23.84 12.97 -14.21
CA ASP A 42 24.03 12.53 -15.59
C ASP A 42 23.69 13.69 -16.55
N HIS A 43 24.46 13.82 -17.65
CA HIS A 43 24.29 14.89 -18.64
C HIS A 43 22.92 14.91 -19.32
N PRO A 44 22.49 16.07 -19.84
CA PRO A 44 21.15 16.59 -19.80
C PRO A 44 20.11 15.56 -20.23
N ASP A 45 19.25 15.22 -19.28
CA ASP A 45 18.01 14.52 -19.55
C ASP A 45 16.94 15.55 -19.93
N PRO A 46 16.41 15.53 -21.16
CA PRO A 46 15.30 16.39 -21.54
C PRO A 46 14.05 16.21 -20.68
N ALA A 47 13.98 15.12 -19.90
CA ALA A 47 12.87 14.82 -19.00
C ALA A 47 12.92 15.53 -17.63
N ARG A 48 13.80 16.50 -17.42
CA ARG A 48 13.88 17.34 -16.22
C ARG A 48 14.38 16.65 -14.93
N HIS A 49 15.05 15.51 -15.04
CA HIS A 49 15.60 14.82 -13.86
C HIS A 49 17.00 15.29 -13.50
N SER A 50 17.74 15.95 -14.42
CA SER A 50 19.09 16.43 -14.19
C SER A 50 19.13 17.74 -13.43
N TYR A 51 20.23 17.98 -12.73
CA TYR A 51 20.56 19.29 -12.20
C TYR A 51 20.75 20.31 -13.32
N THR A 52 20.34 21.55 -13.07
CA THR A 52 20.52 22.66 -14.03
C THR A 52 21.84 23.38 -13.85
N VAL A 53 22.53 23.15 -12.73
CA VAL A 53 23.84 23.70 -12.38
C VAL A 53 24.76 22.57 -11.92
N PRO A 54 26.09 22.78 -11.91
CA PRO A 54 27.03 21.78 -11.41
C PRO A 54 26.80 21.46 -9.91
N GLU A 55 27.22 20.28 -9.51
CA GLU A 55 27.28 19.94 -8.08
C GLU A 55 28.15 20.93 -7.30
N ALA A 56 27.81 21.11 -6.02
CA ALA A 56 28.58 21.91 -5.08
C ALA A 56 30.01 21.39 -4.91
N PRO A 57 31.01 22.23 -4.58
CA PRO A 57 32.41 21.83 -4.45
C PRO A 57 32.64 20.67 -3.45
N HIS A 58 31.82 20.57 -2.40
CA HIS A 58 31.88 19.52 -1.38
C HIS A 58 30.90 18.36 -1.60
N SER A 59 30.15 18.37 -2.71
CA SER A 59 29.26 17.27 -3.10
C SER A 59 30.05 16.15 -3.80
N PRO A 60 29.75 14.85 -3.51
CA PRO A 60 28.86 14.37 -2.48
C PRO A 60 29.49 14.34 -1.07
N ALA A 61 28.71 14.62 -0.03
CA ALA A 61 29.07 14.30 1.36
C ALA A 61 28.69 12.84 1.66
N CYS A 62 29.63 12.08 2.21
CA CYS A 62 29.43 10.65 2.43
C CYS A 62 29.64 10.24 3.88
N SER A 63 28.69 9.47 4.41
CA SER A 63 28.78 8.85 5.73
C SER A 63 28.21 7.43 5.71
N GLY A 64 28.84 6.49 6.39
CA GLY A 64 28.39 5.11 6.45
C GLY A 64 28.19 4.50 5.05
N ARG A 65 26.98 4.15 4.72
CA ARG A 65 26.58 3.51 3.44
C ARG A 65 26.03 4.49 2.39
N PHE A 66 26.02 5.78 2.68
CA PHE A 66 25.34 6.77 1.83
C PHE A 66 26.26 7.88 1.39
N CYS A 67 25.99 8.42 0.21
CA CYS A 67 26.51 9.67 -0.30
C CYS A 67 25.33 10.57 -0.67
N VAL A 68 25.33 11.80 -0.19
CA VAL A 68 24.30 12.79 -0.52
C VAL A 68 24.88 13.81 -1.49
N HIS A 69 24.19 14.02 -2.59
CA HIS A 69 24.54 14.91 -3.68
C HIS A 69 23.66 16.15 -3.66
N TRP A 70 24.24 17.32 -3.89
CA TRP A 70 23.50 18.59 -3.93
C TRP A 70 24.19 19.62 -4.83
N VAL A 71 23.49 20.70 -5.10
CA VAL A 71 23.98 21.88 -5.80
C VAL A 71 24.03 23.06 -4.85
N ALA A 72 24.96 24.01 -5.09
CA ALA A 72 25.13 25.17 -4.21
C ALA A 72 24.18 26.35 -4.49
N GLU A 73 23.50 26.33 -5.63
CA GLU A 73 22.64 27.43 -6.06
C GLU A 73 21.46 26.94 -6.91
N GLY A 74 20.48 27.82 -7.09
CA GLY A 74 19.28 27.50 -7.87
C GLY A 74 18.17 26.86 -7.05
N LEU A 75 17.12 26.39 -7.73
CA LEU A 75 15.95 25.81 -7.07
C LEU A 75 16.24 24.45 -6.41
N ASP A 76 17.22 23.74 -6.91
CA ASP A 76 17.59 22.42 -6.38
C ASP A 76 18.53 22.50 -5.17
N ALA A 77 19.00 23.71 -4.79
CA ALA A 77 19.88 23.87 -3.62
C ALA A 77 19.13 23.56 -2.32
N PRO A 78 19.72 22.77 -1.40
CA PRO A 78 19.12 22.50 -0.11
C PRO A 78 19.14 23.77 0.78
N ASP A 79 18.32 23.78 1.83
CA ASP A 79 18.43 24.79 2.86
C ASP A 79 19.80 24.69 3.54
N LEU A 80 20.47 25.81 3.69
CA LEU A 80 21.81 25.85 4.26
C LEU A 80 21.81 25.76 5.78
N ALA A 81 20.75 26.24 6.41
CA ALA A 81 20.68 26.34 7.86
C ALA A 81 19.88 25.16 8.48
N ASP A 82 20.31 24.71 9.65
CA ASP A 82 19.54 23.83 10.50
C ASP A 82 18.32 24.54 11.13
N GLU A 83 17.58 23.84 11.99
CA GLU A 83 16.43 24.39 12.72
C GLU A 83 16.79 25.61 13.58
N ASN A 84 18.07 25.85 13.87
CA ASN A 84 18.58 26.97 14.64
C ASN A 84 19.04 28.16 13.74
N GLY A 85 19.03 27.98 12.42
CA GLY A 85 19.43 29.00 11.46
C GLY A 85 20.92 29.30 11.44
N VAL A 86 21.76 28.36 11.87
CA VAL A 86 23.22 28.50 11.96
C VAL A 86 23.88 27.42 11.13
N GLU A 87 24.65 27.82 10.14
CA GLU A 87 25.56 26.93 9.42
C GLU A 87 26.90 26.86 10.15
N ASP A 88 27.47 25.66 10.31
CA ASP A 88 28.73 25.47 11.06
C ASP A 88 29.99 25.88 10.26
N GLY A 89 29.82 26.16 8.97
CA GLY A 89 30.88 26.73 8.12
C GLY A 89 31.87 25.68 7.56
N ASP A 90 31.56 24.42 7.62
CA ASP A 90 32.41 23.35 7.05
C ASP A 90 32.24 23.17 5.52
N GLY A 91 31.28 23.89 4.94
CA GLY A 91 30.95 23.89 3.52
C GLY A 91 30.01 22.77 3.09
N VAL A 92 29.44 22.03 4.04
CA VAL A 92 28.35 21.05 3.84
C VAL A 92 27.08 21.63 4.47
N PRO A 93 25.97 21.78 3.72
CA PRO A 93 24.73 22.29 4.29
C PRO A 93 24.22 21.42 5.44
N ASP A 94 23.76 22.04 6.54
CA ASP A 94 23.17 21.32 7.68
C ASP A 94 22.05 20.37 7.28
N TYR A 95 21.28 20.71 6.25
CA TYR A 95 20.25 19.82 5.71
C TYR A 95 20.85 18.53 5.12
N VAL A 96 21.98 18.60 4.42
CA VAL A 96 22.71 17.43 3.90
C VAL A 96 23.16 16.50 5.03
N GLU A 97 23.69 17.08 6.10
CA GLU A 97 24.04 16.32 7.30
C GLU A 97 22.81 15.69 7.97
N ARG A 98 21.69 16.40 7.99
CA ARG A 98 20.43 15.87 8.49
C ARG A 98 20.00 14.65 7.69
N VAL A 99 20.07 14.71 6.36
CA VAL A 99 19.77 13.57 5.47
C VAL A 99 20.71 12.40 5.78
N LEU A 100 22.00 12.62 5.98
CA LEU A 100 22.95 11.56 6.36
C LEU A 100 22.62 10.92 7.73
N LYS A 101 22.18 11.72 8.71
CA LYS A 101 21.73 11.22 10.03
C LYS A 101 20.47 10.35 9.90
N VAL A 102 19.48 10.80 9.09
CA VAL A 102 18.27 10.02 8.77
C VAL A 102 18.64 8.74 8.05
N ALA A 103 19.49 8.79 7.04
CA ALA A 103 19.95 7.64 6.28
C ALA A 103 20.60 6.57 7.17
N ALA A 104 21.49 7.00 8.08
CA ALA A 104 22.14 6.09 9.03
C ALA A 104 21.13 5.40 9.97
N HIS A 105 20.11 6.15 10.43
CA HIS A 105 19.05 5.60 11.28
C HIS A 105 18.18 4.59 10.53
N VAL A 106 17.74 4.93 9.32
CA VAL A 106 16.92 4.05 8.47
C VAL A 106 17.67 2.75 8.17
N HIS A 107 18.93 2.82 7.74
CA HIS A 107 19.76 1.64 7.50
C HIS A 107 19.90 0.77 8.75
N ALA A 108 20.17 1.36 9.91
CA ALA A 108 20.30 0.61 11.16
C ALA A 108 19.01 -0.16 11.51
N ILE A 109 17.84 0.37 11.14
CA ILE A 109 16.57 -0.34 11.38
C ILE A 109 16.29 -1.34 10.26
N GLU A 110 16.27 -0.93 9.01
CA GLU A 110 15.84 -1.78 7.89
C GLU A 110 16.82 -2.95 7.64
N ASN A 111 18.11 -2.68 7.52
CA ASN A 111 19.11 -3.72 7.33
C ASN A 111 19.53 -4.36 8.66
N GLY A 112 19.87 -3.52 9.66
CA GLY A 112 20.41 -4.01 10.93
C GLY A 112 19.37 -4.76 11.76
N LYS A 113 18.25 -4.12 12.11
CA LYS A 113 17.25 -4.68 13.04
C LYS A 113 16.22 -5.58 12.36
N LEU A 114 15.77 -5.23 11.16
CA LEU A 114 14.76 -5.98 10.40
C LEU A 114 15.40 -7.01 9.45
N GLY A 115 16.72 -6.95 9.24
CA GLY A 115 17.49 -7.96 8.52
C GLY A 115 17.21 -8.00 7.02
N TRP A 116 16.80 -6.87 6.41
CA TRP A 116 16.67 -6.79 4.96
C TRP A 116 18.05 -6.82 4.31
N ARG A 117 18.12 -7.36 3.09
CA ARG A 117 19.37 -7.42 2.33
C ARG A 117 19.90 -6.02 2.07
N GLU A 118 21.23 -5.86 2.16
CA GLU A 118 21.88 -4.63 1.72
C GLU A 118 21.53 -4.29 0.27
N PRO A 119 21.52 -3.01 -0.13
CA PRO A 119 21.40 -2.63 -1.52
C PRO A 119 22.43 -3.31 -2.42
N ARG A 120 22.09 -3.52 -3.66
CA ARG A 120 23.08 -3.97 -4.64
C ARG A 120 24.01 -2.81 -4.98
N SER A 121 25.33 -3.06 -4.94
CA SER A 121 26.31 -2.07 -5.38
C SER A 121 26.11 -1.69 -6.84
N ASP A 122 26.22 -0.42 -7.13
CA ASP A 122 26.24 0.18 -8.47
C ASP A 122 27.68 0.34 -9.04
N GLY A 123 28.68 -0.16 -8.32
CA GLY A 123 30.08 0.02 -8.63
C GLY A 123 30.57 1.39 -8.16
N HIS A 124 30.96 2.24 -9.08
CA HIS A 124 31.44 3.60 -8.82
C HIS A 124 30.51 4.69 -9.38
N ARG A 125 29.26 4.36 -9.70
CA ARG A 125 28.33 5.40 -10.14
C ARG A 125 28.02 6.32 -8.97
N GLY A 126 27.94 7.62 -9.24
CA GLY A 126 27.80 8.62 -8.17
C GLY A 126 29.06 8.89 -7.36
N GLY A 127 30.18 8.22 -7.65
CA GLY A 127 31.52 8.54 -7.13
C GLY A 127 32.16 7.49 -6.24
N LEU A 128 31.54 7.04 -5.15
CA LEU A 128 32.15 6.13 -4.20
C LEU A 128 31.58 4.71 -4.28
N GLU A 129 32.48 3.73 -4.36
CA GLU A 129 32.11 2.32 -4.48
C GLU A 129 31.26 1.83 -3.31
N GLY A 130 30.16 1.14 -3.65
CA GLY A 130 29.34 0.42 -2.69
C GLY A 130 28.50 1.32 -1.76
N LYS A 131 28.38 2.59 -2.09
CA LYS A 131 27.48 3.52 -1.42
C LYS A 131 26.12 3.57 -2.15
N THR A 132 25.09 3.99 -1.43
CA THR A 132 23.80 4.34 -2.02
C THR A 132 23.75 5.85 -2.17
N ASP A 133 23.54 6.31 -3.39
CA ASP A 133 23.48 7.74 -3.69
C ASP A 133 22.09 8.31 -3.45
N VAL A 134 22.06 9.48 -2.83
CA VAL A 134 20.88 10.26 -2.52
C VAL A 134 21.05 11.63 -3.13
N TYR A 135 20.17 12.05 -4.01
CA TYR A 135 20.20 13.35 -4.67
C TYR A 135 19.14 14.26 -4.08
N LEU A 136 19.50 15.48 -3.71
CA LEU A 136 18.57 16.50 -3.25
C LEU A 136 18.11 17.34 -4.41
N LYS A 137 16.81 17.52 -4.57
CA LYS A 137 16.21 18.21 -5.70
C LYS A 137 14.86 18.83 -5.35
N GLU A 138 14.58 20.00 -5.90
CA GLU A 138 13.22 20.56 -5.87
C GLU A 138 12.26 19.66 -6.67
N LEU A 139 11.32 19.02 -5.98
CA LEU A 139 10.39 18.05 -6.58
C LEU A 139 8.97 18.61 -6.79
N GLY A 140 8.70 19.79 -6.25
CA GLY A 140 7.39 20.45 -6.35
C GLY A 140 6.32 19.81 -5.46
N GLN A 141 5.09 20.30 -5.57
CA GLN A 141 4.03 20.06 -4.59
C GLN A 141 3.44 18.64 -4.53
N GLN A 142 3.89 17.70 -5.35
CA GLN A 142 3.21 16.40 -5.49
C GLN A 142 4.09 15.18 -5.28
N LEU A 143 5.38 15.36 -5.19
CA LEU A 143 6.36 14.29 -5.10
C LEU A 143 7.31 14.57 -3.94
N PHE A 144 7.32 13.70 -2.95
CA PHE A 144 8.19 13.84 -1.77
C PHE A 144 9.59 13.27 -2.03
N GLY A 145 9.67 12.24 -2.85
CA GLY A 145 10.89 11.53 -3.22
C GLY A 145 10.60 10.44 -4.24
N TYR A 146 11.63 9.84 -4.76
CA TYR A 146 11.52 8.61 -5.55
C TYR A 146 12.80 7.81 -5.54
N ALA A 147 12.68 6.49 -5.69
CA ALA A 147 13.78 5.57 -5.94
C ALA A 147 13.75 5.13 -7.41
N ALA A 148 14.87 5.16 -8.08
CA ALA A 148 14.96 4.74 -9.48
C ALA A 148 16.12 3.76 -9.72
N PRO A 149 15.92 2.72 -10.56
CA PRO A 149 17.02 1.90 -11.02
C PRO A 149 17.88 2.68 -12.02
N ASP A 150 19.16 2.47 -11.98
CA ASP A 150 20.10 3.08 -12.92
C ASP A 150 19.86 2.65 -14.36
N ARG A 151 20.10 3.56 -15.30
CA ARG A 151 20.10 3.25 -16.74
C ARG A 151 21.11 2.17 -17.10
N GLY A 152 20.79 1.41 -18.14
CA GLY A 152 21.69 0.40 -18.72
C GLY A 152 21.64 -0.98 -18.06
N GLN A 153 20.96 -1.14 -16.92
CA GLN A 153 20.81 -2.44 -16.28
C GLN A 153 19.75 -3.33 -16.94
N ILE A 154 18.78 -2.72 -17.63
CA ILE A 154 17.69 -3.44 -18.28
C ILE A 154 18.14 -3.78 -19.71
N PRO A 155 18.32 -5.07 -20.06
CA PRO A 155 18.74 -5.47 -21.39
C PRO A 155 17.66 -5.08 -22.43
N LYS A 156 18.11 -4.78 -23.62
CA LYS A 156 17.20 -4.67 -24.76
C LYS A 156 16.63 -6.06 -25.06
N GLY A 157 15.36 -6.30 -24.71
CA GLY A 157 14.70 -7.60 -24.93
C GLY A 157 13.73 -7.97 -23.82
N LEU A 158 13.25 -9.23 -23.87
CA LEU A 158 12.17 -9.72 -23.00
C LEU A 158 12.61 -10.28 -21.65
N ARG A 159 13.91 -10.43 -21.39
CA ARG A 159 14.40 -11.01 -20.16
C ARG A 159 14.83 -9.93 -19.19
N LEU A 160 13.96 -9.62 -18.25
CA LEU A 160 14.20 -8.63 -17.21
C LEU A 160 15.13 -9.22 -16.12
N PRO A 161 16.16 -8.50 -15.65
CA PRO A 161 17.01 -8.95 -14.58
C PRO A 161 16.25 -8.93 -13.25
N ARG A 162 16.45 -9.94 -12.42
CA ARG A 162 15.76 -10.02 -11.12
C ARG A 162 16.12 -8.88 -10.18
N ARG A 163 17.41 -8.52 -10.17
CA ARG A 163 17.97 -7.57 -9.21
C ARG A 163 18.57 -6.38 -9.91
N LEU A 164 18.26 -5.20 -9.41
CA LEU A 164 18.80 -3.94 -9.89
C LEU A 164 19.51 -3.21 -8.74
N HIS A 165 20.41 -2.32 -9.08
CA HIS A 165 20.86 -1.24 -8.21
C HIS A 165 20.15 0.06 -8.61
N GLY A 166 20.10 1.01 -7.71
CA GLY A 166 19.43 2.28 -7.94
C GLY A 166 19.90 3.35 -6.97
N TYR A 167 19.26 4.49 -7.06
CA TYR A 167 19.55 5.68 -6.26
C TYR A 167 18.24 6.31 -5.79
N LEU A 168 18.36 7.23 -4.84
CA LEU A 168 17.26 8.01 -4.27
C LEU A 168 17.31 9.44 -4.77
N VAL A 169 16.14 10.06 -4.94
CA VAL A 169 16.00 11.50 -5.07
C VAL A 169 14.97 11.95 -4.05
N LEU A 170 15.33 12.93 -3.24
CA LEU A 170 14.49 13.48 -2.19
C LEU A 170 14.31 14.98 -2.40
N ASP A 171 13.22 15.51 -1.88
CA ASP A 171 13.01 16.94 -1.87
C ASP A 171 14.11 17.64 -1.07
N ASN A 172 14.51 18.82 -1.51
CA ASN A 172 15.69 19.51 -0.99
C ASN A 172 15.43 20.31 0.30
N ASP A 173 14.16 20.49 0.73
CA ASP A 173 13.82 21.22 1.95
C ASP A 173 12.50 20.80 2.61
N TYR A 174 11.61 20.09 1.90
CA TYR A 174 10.23 19.79 2.32
C TYR A 174 9.47 21.03 2.81
N SER A 175 9.59 22.14 2.11
CA SER A 175 9.06 23.41 2.58
C SER A 175 7.55 23.35 2.87
N PRO A 176 7.08 24.03 3.93
CA PRO A 176 5.64 24.09 4.24
C PRO A 176 4.79 24.73 3.14
N PHE A 177 5.41 25.46 2.22
CA PHE A 177 4.75 26.01 1.04
C PHE A 177 4.41 24.92 0.02
N GLN A 178 5.31 23.97 -0.19
CA GLN A 178 5.12 22.83 -1.08
C GLN A 178 4.21 21.77 -0.44
N TYR A 179 4.41 21.50 0.86
CA TYR A 179 3.76 20.44 1.62
C TYR A 179 2.94 21.00 2.80
N PRO A 180 1.84 21.72 2.52
CA PRO A 180 1.09 22.41 3.57
C PRO A 180 0.46 21.43 4.57
N GLY A 181 0.67 21.70 5.85
CA GLY A 181 0.09 20.93 6.96
C GLY A 181 0.92 19.72 7.40
N THR A 182 2.09 19.53 6.84
CA THR A 182 3.08 18.53 7.26
C THR A 182 4.24 19.17 8.04
N LYS A 183 5.24 18.39 8.39
CA LYS A 183 6.44 18.85 9.09
C LYS A 183 7.67 18.43 8.30
N PRO A 184 8.55 19.34 7.86
CA PRO A 184 9.69 19.04 6.99
C PRO A 184 10.53 17.84 7.45
N LEU A 185 10.91 17.80 8.73
CA LEU A 185 11.68 16.68 9.26
C LEU A 185 10.91 15.36 9.23
N ALA A 186 9.62 15.35 9.56
CA ALA A 186 8.82 14.15 9.52
C ALA A 186 8.63 13.66 8.07
N ASP A 187 8.48 14.57 7.11
CA ASP A 187 8.38 14.25 5.70
C ASP A 187 9.70 13.65 5.19
N LEU A 188 10.85 14.23 5.53
CA LEU A 188 12.16 13.66 5.22
C LEU A 188 12.31 12.24 5.81
N GLU A 189 11.98 12.06 7.08
CA GLU A 189 12.13 10.80 7.80
C GLU A 189 11.31 9.67 7.19
N VAL A 190 10.01 9.89 6.94
CA VAL A 190 9.14 8.85 6.36
C VAL A 190 9.45 8.62 4.89
N THR A 191 9.75 9.68 4.13
CA THR A 191 10.08 9.54 2.70
C THR A 191 11.40 8.79 2.53
N PHE A 192 12.41 9.11 3.33
CA PHE A 192 13.68 8.36 3.26
C PHE A 192 13.45 6.85 3.52
N ALA A 193 12.71 6.50 4.57
CA ALA A 193 12.41 5.09 4.87
C ALA A 193 11.61 4.43 3.73
N HIS A 194 10.66 5.12 3.14
CA HIS A 194 9.88 4.64 2.00
C HIS A 194 10.77 4.35 0.78
N GLU A 195 11.51 5.34 0.34
CA GLU A 195 12.32 5.24 -0.88
C GLU A 195 13.51 4.29 -0.72
N TYR A 196 14.12 4.27 0.46
CA TYR A 196 15.18 3.31 0.73
C TYR A 196 14.65 1.86 0.75
N CYS A 197 13.45 1.63 1.27
CA CYS A 197 12.80 0.34 1.14
C CYS A 197 12.69 -0.11 -0.33
N HIS A 198 12.41 0.80 -1.27
CA HIS A 198 12.40 0.49 -2.70
C HIS A 198 13.77 0.07 -3.22
N ILE A 199 14.86 0.71 -2.77
CA ILE A 199 16.22 0.26 -3.11
C ILE A 199 16.48 -1.17 -2.61
N LEU A 200 16.03 -1.50 -1.40
CA LEU A 200 16.13 -2.87 -0.88
C LEU A 200 15.31 -3.85 -1.70
N GLN A 201 14.08 -3.50 -2.05
CA GLN A 201 13.18 -4.31 -2.89
C GLN A 201 13.80 -4.62 -4.26
N MET A 202 14.51 -3.66 -4.86
CA MET A 202 15.26 -3.88 -6.09
C MET A 202 16.29 -5.01 -5.97
N ASN A 203 16.84 -5.26 -4.79
CA ASN A 203 17.76 -6.38 -4.55
C ASN A 203 17.05 -7.70 -4.19
N TYR A 204 15.73 -7.71 -4.06
CA TYR A 204 14.95 -8.96 -3.97
C TYR A 204 14.37 -9.33 -5.34
N ASP A 205 13.47 -8.51 -5.85
CA ASP A 205 12.88 -8.65 -7.19
C ASP A 205 12.27 -7.32 -7.66
N ALA A 206 12.97 -6.64 -8.57
CA ALA A 206 12.61 -5.30 -9.05
C ALA A 206 11.30 -5.24 -9.87
N TYR A 207 10.68 -6.37 -10.17
CA TYR A 207 9.50 -6.46 -11.04
C TYR A 207 8.30 -7.11 -10.36
N GLN A 208 8.20 -6.97 -9.05
CA GLN A 208 7.01 -7.37 -8.33
C GLN A 208 5.86 -6.38 -8.53
N ASP A 209 4.65 -6.81 -8.17
CA ASP A 209 3.45 -5.98 -8.28
C ASP A 209 3.56 -4.72 -7.42
N ALA A 210 3.06 -3.58 -7.95
CA ALA A 210 3.14 -2.30 -7.29
C ALA A 210 2.51 -2.30 -5.90
N TRP A 211 1.35 -2.95 -5.75
CA TRP A 211 0.70 -3.00 -4.45
C TRP A 211 1.57 -3.67 -3.36
N MET A 212 2.36 -4.69 -3.71
CA MET A 212 3.30 -5.31 -2.78
C MET A 212 4.44 -4.36 -2.45
N ALA A 213 4.97 -3.65 -3.45
CA ALA A 213 6.07 -2.72 -3.27
C ALA A 213 5.65 -1.53 -2.39
N GLU A 214 4.60 -0.82 -2.79
CA GLU A 214 4.13 0.39 -2.10
C GLU A 214 3.61 0.09 -0.69
N SER A 215 2.77 -0.97 -0.54
CA SER A 215 2.27 -1.31 0.79
C SER A 215 3.36 -1.73 1.76
N THR A 216 4.46 -2.31 1.25
CA THR A 216 5.62 -2.67 2.07
C THR A 216 6.43 -1.42 2.43
N ALA A 217 6.63 -0.50 1.49
CA ALA A 217 7.35 0.75 1.77
C ALA A 217 6.62 1.60 2.81
N VAL A 218 5.29 1.74 2.69
CA VAL A 218 4.47 2.41 3.72
C VAL A 218 4.49 1.67 5.06
N TRP A 219 4.53 0.33 5.05
CA TRP A 219 4.73 -0.44 6.29
C TRP A 219 6.10 -0.15 6.91
N MET A 220 7.13 -0.01 6.09
CA MET A 220 8.49 0.27 6.54
C MET A 220 8.60 1.65 7.22
N GLU A 221 7.93 2.68 6.70
CA GLU A 221 7.84 3.99 7.34
C GLU A 221 7.44 3.86 8.82
N ASP A 222 6.41 3.06 9.11
CA ASP A 222 5.90 2.85 10.47
C ASP A 222 6.81 1.95 11.33
N GLN A 223 7.61 1.07 10.71
CA GLN A 223 8.59 0.28 11.43
C GLN A 223 9.81 1.11 11.86
N VAL A 224 10.20 2.09 11.07
CA VAL A 224 11.33 2.97 11.34
C VAL A 224 10.90 4.15 12.22
N TYR A 225 9.81 4.82 11.85
CA TYR A 225 9.32 6.05 12.50
C TYR A 225 7.89 5.90 13.04
N ASN A 226 7.68 4.91 13.90
CA ASN A 226 6.38 4.57 14.49
C ASN A 226 5.62 5.77 15.12
N GLY A 227 6.33 6.80 15.57
CA GLY A 227 5.71 7.97 16.18
C GLY A 227 5.01 8.91 15.21
N ILE A 228 5.38 8.90 13.93
CA ILE A 228 4.84 9.82 12.91
C ILE A 228 3.46 9.36 12.47
N ASN A 229 3.29 8.07 12.20
CA ASN A 229 2.02 7.47 11.78
C ASN A 229 1.46 8.06 10.46
N ASP A 230 2.32 8.41 9.53
CA ASP A 230 1.92 8.98 8.25
C ASP A 230 0.96 8.09 7.47
N TYR A 231 1.15 6.77 7.54
CA TYR A 231 0.33 5.77 6.87
C TYR A 231 -1.19 5.90 7.16
N LEU A 232 -1.58 6.54 8.26
CA LEU A 232 -3.00 6.75 8.60
C LEU A 232 -3.74 7.61 7.56
N ARG A 233 -3.04 8.47 6.83
CA ARG A 233 -3.63 9.24 5.73
C ARG A 233 -4.08 8.33 4.59
N TYR A 234 -3.29 7.29 4.29
CA TYR A 234 -3.62 6.30 3.27
C TYR A 234 -4.75 5.36 3.73
N VAL A 235 -4.77 4.97 5.01
CA VAL A 235 -5.85 4.17 5.59
C VAL A 235 -7.20 4.88 5.47
N ARG A 236 -7.24 6.22 5.67
CA ARG A 236 -8.47 7.01 5.49
C ARG A 236 -9.04 6.94 4.08
N ARG A 237 -8.19 6.81 3.07
CA ARG A 237 -8.61 6.64 1.67
C ARG A 237 -8.96 5.20 1.36
N TRP A 238 -8.18 4.28 1.87
CA TRP A 238 -8.36 2.86 1.68
C TRP A 238 -9.76 2.38 2.07
N VAL A 239 -10.34 2.88 3.15
CA VAL A 239 -11.70 2.49 3.59
C VAL A 239 -12.79 2.78 2.57
N HIS A 240 -12.57 3.70 1.65
CA HIS A 240 -13.51 4.00 0.56
C HIS A 240 -13.25 3.14 -0.69
N LEU A 241 -12.11 2.45 -0.74
CA LEU A 241 -11.64 1.65 -1.87
C LEU A 241 -11.44 0.17 -1.50
N TYR A 242 -11.87 -0.25 -0.30
CA TYR A 242 -11.59 -1.60 0.22
C TYR A 242 -12.17 -2.73 -0.63
N ASN A 243 -13.22 -2.45 -1.42
CA ASN A 243 -13.85 -3.38 -2.35
C ASN A 243 -13.24 -3.37 -3.77
N THR A 244 -12.10 -2.71 -3.94
CA THR A 244 -11.25 -2.82 -5.12
C THR A 244 -10.30 -4.02 -4.94
N PRO A 245 -9.85 -4.71 -5.99
CA PRO A 245 -8.87 -5.81 -5.85
C PRO A 245 -7.66 -5.42 -5.03
N LEU A 246 -7.19 -6.33 -4.17
CA LEU A 246 -5.97 -6.13 -3.39
C LEU A 246 -4.78 -5.76 -4.28
N THR A 247 -4.74 -6.37 -5.46
CA THR A 247 -3.71 -6.23 -6.47
C THR A 247 -3.88 -5.02 -7.39
N ALA A 248 -4.91 -4.20 -7.17
CA ALA A 248 -5.18 -3.04 -8.03
C ALA A 248 -4.07 -1.99 -7.94
N ASN A 249 -3.59 -1.60 -9.10
CA ASN A 249 -2.64 -0.52 -9.25
C ASN A 249 -3.37 0.84 -9.17
N SER A 250 -3.37 1.44 -8.00
CA SER A 250 -4.02 2.72 -7.71
C SER A 250 -3.54 3.27 -6.37
N ILE A 251 -3.97 4.47 -6.00
CA ILE A 251 -3.72 5.06 -4.67
C ILE A 251 -4.10 4.14 -3.50
N ARG A 252 -4.92 3.12 -3.72
CA ARG A 252 -5.28 2.12 -2.73
C ARG A 252 -4.07 1.32 -2.23
N GLU A 253 -3.06 1.09 -3.08
CA GLU A 253 -1.90 0.26 -2.75
C GLU A 253 -1.13 0.75 -1.52
N TYR A 254 -1.01 2.07 -1.34
CA TYR A 254 -0.41 2.65 -0.14
C TYR A 254 -1.19 2.29 1.13
N GLY A 255 -2.51 2.41 1.10
CA GLY A 255 -3.37 2.03 2.23
C GLY A 255 -3.48 0.51 2.44
N THR A 256 -3.05 -0.29 1.47
CA THR A 256 -2.98 -1.75 1.59
C THR A 256 -1.91 -2.20 2.59
N THR A 257 -1.10 -1.27 3.11
CA THR A 257 -0.22 -1.51 4.27
C THR A 257 -0.96 -2.15 5.45
N VAL A 258 -2.28 -1.95 5.61
CA VAL A 258 -3.09 -2.61 6.63
C VAL A 258 -3.10 -4.14 6.50
N TRP A 259 -2.88 -4.69 5.29
CA TRP A 259 -2.66 -6.12 5.09
C TRP A 259 -1.33 -6.57 5.71
N ASN A 260 -0.26 -5.81 5.51
CA ASN A 260 1.04 -6.09 6.10
C ASN A 260 1.00 -6.00 7.63
N GLU A 261 0.36 -4.96 8.19
CA GLU A 261 0.17 -4.82 9.64
C GLU A 261 -0.61 -6.01 10.24
N TRP A 262 -1.66 -6.48 9.54
CA TRP A 262 -2.43 -7.63 9.96
C TRP A 262 -1.60 -8.93 9.92
N LEU A 263 -0.82 -9.16 8.87
CA LEU A 263 0.08 -10.32 8.77
C LEU A 263 1.14 -10.32 9.85
N VAL A 264 1.78 -9.17 10.08
CA VAL A 264 2.81 -9.02 11.13
C VAL A 264 2.25 -9.34 12.50
N ARG A 265 1.03 -8.93 12.80
CA ARG A 265 0.38 -9.24 14.07
C ARG A 265 0.11 -10.74 14.25
N ARG A 266 -0.09 -11.48 13.17
CA ARG A 266 -0.39 -12.92 13.18
C ARG A 266 0.85 -13.79 13.14
N TYR A 267 1.85 -13.40 12.37
CA TYR A 267 3.00 -14.26 12.01
C TYR A 267 4.35 -13.67 12.42
N GLY A 268 4.37 -12.47 12.97
CA GLY A 268 5.61 -11.77 13.30
C GLY A 268 6.15 -10.92 12.13
N ARG A 269 7.09 -10.01 12.43
CA ARG A 269 7.60 -9.01 11.48
C ARG A 269 8.30 -9.61 10.27
N ASP A 270 8.92 -10.77 10.44
CA ASP A 270 9.70 -11.39 9.38
C ASP A 270 8.87 -11.87 8.19
N ILE A 271 7.55 -12.03 8.37
CA ILE A 271 6.64 -12.50 7.33
C ILE A 271 6.71 -11.65 6.06
N ILE A 272 6.90 -10.32 6.18
CA ILE A 272 6.98 -9.41 5.04
C ILE A 272 8.29 -9.63 4.28
N ARG A 273 9.44 -9.67 4.99
CA ARG A 273 10.73 -9.97 4.39
C ARG A 273 10.76 -11.38 3.77
N ASP A 274 10.11 -12.34 4.40
CA ASP A 274 10.01 -13.71 3.89
C ASP A 274 9.20 -13.77 2.59
N ALA A 275 8.12 -12.99 2.47
CA ALA A 275 7.39 -12.87 1.22
C ALA A 275 8.30 -12.28 0.11
N TRP A 276 9.03 -11.21 0.38
CA TRP A 276 10.00 -10.65 -0.57
C TRP A 276 11.14 -11.62 -0.93
N SER A 277 11.61 -12.43 0.01
CA SER A 277 12.64 -13.44 -0.23
C SER A 277 12.18 -14.53 -1.21
N ARG A 278 10.87 -14.80 -1.25
CA ARG A 278 10.21 -15.79 -2.13
C ARG A 278 9.77 -15.21 -3.46
N ALA A 279 9.75 -13.89 -3.58
CA ALA A 279 9.36 -13.19 -4.78
C ALA A 279 10.30 -13.50 -5.96
N LEU A 280 9.72 -13.89 -7.10
CA LEU A 280 10.47 -14.21 -8.31
C LEU A 280 9.58 -14.09 -9.56
N HIS A 281 9.60 -12.90 -10.20
CA HIS A 281 8.78 -12.60 -11.38
C HIS A 281 9.00 -13.55 -12.58
N THR A 282 10.15 -14.22 -12.63
CA THR A 282 10.48 -15.15 -13.73
C THR A 282 9.85 -16.53 -13.60
N ARG A 283 9.17 -16.83 -12.50
CA ARG A 283 8.46 -18.08 -12.27
C ARG A 283 6.95 -17.89 -12.38
N PRO A 284 6.21 -18.78 -13.01
CA PRO A 284 4.78 -18.89 -12.77
C PRO A 284 4.50 -19.02 -11.26
N GLY A 285 3.60 -18.20 -10.73
CA GLY A 285 3.31 -18.18 -9.29
C GLY A 285 4.42 -17.58 -8.39
N GLY A 286 5.33 -16.79 -8.94
CA GLY A 286 6.37 -16.07 -8.20
C GLY A 286 6.05 -14.60 -7.94
N PHE A 287 4.84 -14.16 -8.27
CA PHE A 287 4.39 -12.80 -8.01
C PHE A 287 3.81 -12.63 -6.61
N SER A 288 3.48 -11.44 -6.26
CA SER A 288 3.12 -10.94 -4.94
C SER A 288 2.24 -11.87 -4.12
N VAL A 289 1.06 -12.27 -4.61
CA VAL A 289 0.13 -13.14 -3.88
C VAL A 289 0.70 -14.51 -3.64
N ALA A 290 1.35 -15.10 -4.64
CA ALA A 290 2.00 -16.40 -4.49
C ALA A 290 3.21 -16.33 -3.55
N SER A 291 3.91 -15.19 -3.52
CA SER A 291 5.01 -14.94 -2.57
C SER A 291 4.51 -14.87 -1.14
N TYR A 292 3.42 -14.15 -0.90
CA TYR A 292 2.75 -14.10 0.39
C TYR A 292 2.17 -15.48 0.77
N ASP A 293 1.50 -16.20 -0.15
CA ASP A 293 0.98 -17.55 0.11
C ASP A 293 2.10 -18.49 0.60
N SER A 294 3.23 -18.46 -0.10
CA SER A 294 4.40 -19.27 0.27
C SER A 294 4.99 -18.91 1.64
N ALA A 295 5.05 -17.61 1.97
CA ALA A 295 5.53 -17.14 3.27
C ALA A 295 4.55 -17.50 4.40
N ILE A 296 3.25 -17.30 4.20
CA ILE A 296 2.19 -17.62 5.14
C ILE A 296 2.21 -19.12 5.47
N ARG A 297 2.27 -20.00 4.46
CA ARG A 297 2.35 -21.44 4.66
C ARG A 297 3.61 -21.86 5.40
N ALA A 298 4.75 -21.24 5.09
CA ALA A 298 6.00 -21.50 5.80
C ALA A 298 5.95 -21.08 7.27
N ALA A 299 5.15 -20.06 7.60
CA ALA A 299 4.89 -19.61 8.97
C ALA A 299 3.79 -20.43 9.68
N GLY A 300 3.30 -21.53 9.08
CA GLY A 300 2.24 -22.37 9.65
C GLY A 300 0.82 -21.86 9.43
N GLY A 301 0.63 -20.86 8.57
CA GLY A 301 -0.69 -20.36 8.18
C GLY A 301 -1.37 -21.22 7.11
N SER A 302 -2.62 -20.83 6.78
CA SER A 302 -3.39 -21.44 5.69
C SER A 302 -2.95 -20.88 4.32
N GLU A 303 -3.69 -21.20 3.29
CA GLU A 303 -3.52 -20.57 1.97
C GLU A 303 -3.92 -19.09 2.00
N PHE A 304 -3.37 -18.31 1.06
CA PHE A 304 -3.61 -16.88 0.95
C PHE A 304 -5.11 -16.53 0.95
N GLY A 305 -5.92 -17.28 0.21
CA GLY A 305 -7.37 -17.02 0.10
C GLY A 305 -8.09 -17.13 1.45
N ASP A 306 -7.75 -18.12 2.28
CA ASP A 306 -8.32 -18.27 3.63
C ASP A 306 -7.83 -17.14 4.54
N GLU A 307 -6.55 -16.78 4.47
CA GLU A 307 -6.02 -15.66 5.26
C GLU A 307 -6.59 -14.31 4.80
N PHE A 308 -6.83 -14.12 3.51
CA PHE A 308 -7.52 -12.94 3.00
C PHE A 308 -8.98 -12.86 3.48
N ALA A 309 -9.67 -14.00 3.56
CA ALA A 309 -11.02 -14.05 4.13
C ALA A 309 -11.02 -13.73 5.65
N ARG A 310 -9.99 -14.16 6.39
CA ARG A 310 -9.79 -13.79 7.81
C ARG A 310 -9.50 -12.30 7.95
N PHE A 311 -8.63 -11.75 7.12
CA PHE A 311 -8.36 -10.31 7.07
C PHE A 311 -9.65 -9.51 6.84
N ALA A 312 -10.43 -9.86 5.82
CA ALA A 312 -11.69 -9.21 5.50
C ALA A 312 -12.70 -9.25 6.68
N ARG A 313 -12.78 -10.41 7.37
CA ARG A 313 -13.57 -10.56 8.60
C ARG A 313 -13.10 -9.59 9.68
N ASP A 314 -11.80 -9.47 9.90
CA ASP A 314 -11.24 -8.66 10.98
C ASP A 314 -11.34 -7.16 10.68
N VAL A 315 -11.25 -6.76 9.40
CA VAL A 315 -11.50 -5.40 8.93
C VAL A 315 -12.91 -4.92 9.29
N ALA A 316 -13.91 -5.80 9.30
CA ALA A 316 -15.29 -5.42 9.59
C ALA A 316 -15.46 -4.71 10.95
N GLU A 317 -14.60 -5.03 11.93
CA GLU A 317 -14.60 -4.39 13.27
C GLU A 317 -13.17 -4.12 13.76
N TRP A 318 -12.29 -3.68 12.88
CA TRP A 318 -10.87 -3.48 13.16
C TRP A 318 -10.56 -2.48 14.29
N ARG A 319 -11.49 -1.57 14.58
CA ARG A 319 -11.36 -0.63 15.69
C ARG A 319 -11.50 -1.30 17.06
N SER A 320 -12.20 -2.42 17.13
CA SER A 320 -12.47 -3.17 18.36
C SER A 320 -11.69 -4.47 18.48
N GLY A 321 -11.27 -5.07 17.37
CA GLY A 321 -10.84 -6.47 17.32
C GLY A 321 -9.44 -6.77 17.85
N GLY A 322 -8.58 -5.77 18.10
CA GLY A 322 -7.26 -5.96 18.69
C GLY A 322 -6.19 -6.58 17.78
N LEU A 323 -6.52 -6.92 16.54
CA LEU A 323 -5.58 -7.47 15.54
C LEU A 323 -4.85 -6.39 14.72
N PHE A 324 -5.26 -5.16 14.85
CA PHE A 324 -4.57 -4.01 14.27
C PHE A 324 -4.02 -3.18 15.41
N ARG A 325 -2.71 -2.98 15.43
CA ARG A 325 -2.02 -2.30 16.54
C ARG A 325 -2.64 -0.93 16.84
N GLU A 326 -2.94 -0.17 15.82
CA GLU A 326 -3.51 1.17 15.92
C GLU A 326 -4.97 1.24 15.44
N GLY A 327 -5.66 0.11 15.36
CA GLY A 327 -7.03 0.02 14.82
C GLY A 327 -8.03 1.00 15.44
N ARG A 328 -7.83 1.41 16.71
CA ARG A 328 -8.67 2.44 17.34
C ARG A 328 -8.57 3.83 16.68
N ARG A 329 -7.49 4.10 15.97
CA ARG A 329 -7.24 5.34 15.22
C ARG A 329 -7.77 5.28 13.80
N TYR A 330 -8.06 4.06 13.30
CA TYR A 330 -8.57 3.87 11.95
C TYR A 330 -9.99 4.40 11.80
N PRO A 331 -10.40 4.87 10.62
CA PRO A 331 -11.79 5.20 10.35
C PRO A 331 -12.67 3.93 10.38
N ASP A 332 -13.97 4.09 10.60
CA ASP A 332 -14.89 2.96 10.40
C ASP A 332 -14.99 2.60 8.91
N VAL A 333 -15.05 1.32 8.61
CA VAL A 333 -15.19 0.87 7.22
C VAL A 333 -16.66 0.92 6.83
N PRO A 334 -17.03 1.64 5.75
CA PRO A 334 -18.42 1.78 5.38
C PRO A 334 -19.05 0.44 4.95
N ARG A 335 -20.29 0.19 5.39
CA ARG A 335 -21.12 -0.89 4.89
C ARG A 335 -21.94 -0.32 3.75
N GLN A 336 -21.50 -0.58 2.52
CA GLN A 336 -22.07 0.03 1.32
C GLN A 336 -23.51 -0.41 1.06
N ASN A 337 -23.88 -1.61 1.52
CA ASN A 337 -25.21 -2.17 1.34
C ASN A 337 -25.73 -2.81 2.64
N SER A 338 -27.07 -2.99 2.67
CA SER A 338 -27.76 -3.78 3.70
C SER A 338 -28.36 -5.01 3.07
N LEU A 339 -28.33 -6.13 3.79
CA LEU A 339 -29.09 -7.31 3.37
C LEU A 339 -30.60 -7.07 3.55
N PRO A 340 -31.44 -7.52 2.61
CA PRO A 340 -32.90 -7.43 2.73
C PRO A 340 -33.40 -8.06 4.03
N ARG A 341 -34.40 -7.44 4.65
CA ARG A 341 -34.95 -7.90 5.95
C ARG A 341 -35.82 -9.14 5.82
N ASP A 342 -36.45 -9.36 4.67
CA ASP A 342 -37.27 -10.49 4.31
C ASP A 342 -36.49 -11.74 4.01
N GLY A 343 -35.15 -11.65 3.94
CA GLY A 343 -34.26 -12.75 3.60
C GLY A 343 -34.10 -13.00 2.10
N GLU A 344 -34.60 -12.09 1.28
CA GLU A 344 -34.37 -12.15 -0.17
C GLU A 344 -32.88 -12.05 -0.49
N PRO A 345 -32.38 -12.84 -1.47
CA PRO A 345 -30.97 -12.83 -1.83
C PRO A 345 -30.56 -11.53 -2.54
N LEU A 346 -29.53 -10.89 -2.01
CA LEU A 346 -28.82 -9.81 -2.68
C LEU A 346 -27.82 -10.40 -3.68
N ARG A 347 -27.82 -9.89 -4.90
CA ARG A 347 -26.79 -10.21 -5.90
C ARG A 347 -25.64 -9.22 -5.78
N LEU A 348 -24.43 -9.74 -5.71
CA LEU A 348 -23.17 -8.98 -5.67
C LEU A 348 -22.29 -9.40 -6.82
N TRP A 349 -21.53 -8.45 -7.33
CA TRP A 349 -20.50 -8.67 -8.32
C TRP A 349 -19.17 -8.30 -7.68
N LEU A 350 -18.34 -9.29 -7.36
CA LEU A 350 -17.07 -9.10 -6.69
C LEU A 350 -15.93 -9.46 -7.61
N ASN A 351 -14.99 -8.55 -7.75
CA ASN A 351 -13.72 -8.82 -8.41
C ASN A 351 -12.86 -9.77 -7.54
N HIS A 352 -11.82 -10.37 -8.09
CA HIS A 352 -10.87 -11.20 -7.34
C HIS A 352 -10.23 -10.38 -6.20
N THR A 353 -9.79 -11.07 -5.15
CA THR A 353 -9.16 -10.46 -3.96
C THR A 353 -9.88 -9.21 -3.43
N THR A 354 -11.23 -9.26 -3.43
CA THR A 354 -12.09 -8.21 -2.85
C THR A 354 -13.06 -8.78 -1.83
N PHE A 355 -13.64 -7.90 -1.06
CA PHE A 355 -14.73 -8.24 -0.15
C PHE A 355 -15.76 -7.13 -0.06
N GLN A 356 -16.96 -7.50 0.41
CA GLN A 356 -18.05 -6.56 0.66
C GLN A 356 -18.52 -6.70 2.10
N LEU A 357 -18.68 -5.56 2.77
CA LEU A 357 -19.28 -5.47 4.10
C LEU A 357 -20.75 -5.09 3.97
N LEU A 358 -21.64 -5.92 4.51
CA LEU A 358 -23.09 -5.75 4.39
C LEU A 358 -23.69 -5.63 5.79
N ARG A 359 -24.54 -4.64 6.00
CA ARG A 359 -25.29 -4.52 7.24
C ARG A 359 -26.34 -5.62 7.32
N VAL A 360 -26.40 -6.30 8.46
CA VAL A 360 -27.44 -7.29 8.76
C VAL A 360 -28.42 -6.72 9.77
N HIS A 361 -29.69 -6.66 9.37
CA HIS A 361 -30.78 -6.29 10.27
C HIS A 361 -31.34 -7.54 10.94
N ALA A 362 -31.10 -7.67 12.23
CA ALA A 362 -31.57 -8.83 13.02
C ALA A 362 -32.33 -8.38 14.26
N PRO A 363 -33.60 -7.98 14.12
CA PRO A 363 -34.36 -7.39 15.21
C PRO A 363 -34.73 -8.37 16.33
N GLY A 364 -34.54 -9.68 16.14
CA GLY A 364 -34.91 -10.70 17.13
C GLY A 364 -34.49 -12.12 16.73
N GLY A 365 -34.85 -13.08 17.56
CA GLY A 365 -34.57 -14.51 17.31
C GLY A 365 -33.42 -15.07 18.15
N ARG A 366 -33.22 -16.41 18.06
CA ARG A 366 -32.15 -17.13 18.76
C ARG A 366 -30.81 -17.06 18.03
N ALA A 367 -30.86 -16.83 16.74
CA ALA A 367 -29.68 -16.72 15.90
C ALA A 367 -29.94 -15.92 14.61
N VAL A 368 -28.87 -15.45 13.99
CA VAL A 368 -28.85 -15.01 12.57
C VAL A 368 -28.09 -16.06 11.78
N ILE A 369 -28.64 -16.45 10.66
CA ILE A 369 -27.98 -17.29 9.66
C ILE A 369 -27.76 -16.47 8.41
N ALA A 370 -26.52 -16.38 7.96
CA ALA A 370 -26.19 -15.88 6.63
C ALA A 370 -25.83 -17.04 5.71
N ARG A 371 -26.28 -16.95 4.46
CA ARG A 371 -25.94 -17.87 3.38
C ARG A 371 -25.36 -17.10 2.22
N ALA A 372 -24.35 -17.67 1.57
CA ALA A 372 -23.83 -17.16 0.32
C ALA A 372 -23.60 -18.31 -0.66
N VAL A 373 -23.72 -18.00 -1.96
CA VAL A 373 -23.37 -18.92 -3.03
C VAL A 373 -22.37 -18.19 -3.93
N ALA A 374 -21.17 -18.74 -4.01
CA ALA A 374 -20.12 -18.34 -4.95
C ALA A 374 -20.11 -19.27 -6.17
N PRO A 375 -19.67 -18.83 -7.34
CA PRO A 375 -19.47 -19.72 -8.49
C PRO A 375 -18.50 -20.86 -8.16
N ARG A 376 -18.70 -22.00 -8.79
CA ARG A 376 -17.75 -23.12 -8.68
C ARG A 376 -16.38 -22.73 -9.23
N GLY A 377 -15.32 -23.10 -8.54
CA GLY A 377 -13.94 -22.80 -8.90
C GLY A 377 -13.46 -21.41 -8.44
N VAL A 378 -14.32 -20.58 -7.86
CA VAL A 378 -13.95 -19.28 -7.27
C VAL A 378 -13.75 -19.45 -5.76
N ALA A 379 -12.55 -19.27 -5.26
CA ALA A 379 -12.28 -19.29 -3.83
C ALA A 379 -13.08 -18.17 -3.12
N ALA A 380 -13.79 -18.52 -2.05
CA ALA A 380 -14.75 -17.61 -1.44
C ALA A 380 -14.83 -17.72 0.08
N GLY A 381 -15.15 -16.63 0.73
CA GLY A 381 -15.40 -16.55 2.17
C GLY A 381 -16.76 -15.95 2.51
N LEU A 382 -17.36 -16.42 3.58
CA LEU A 382 -18.53 -15.82 4.21
C LEU A 382 -18.31 -15.71 5.71
N ALA A 383 -18.45 -14.51 6.26
CA ALA A 383 -18.43 -14.33 7.71
C ALA A 383 -19.66 -13.59 8.22
N LEU A 384 -20.02 -13.86 9.49
CA LEU A 384 -20.86 -13.00 10.31
C LEU A 384 -20.00 -12.46 11.46
N VAL A 385 -20.01 -11.14 11.60
CA VAL A 385 -19.24 -10.41 12.61
C VAL A 385 -20.22 -9.59 13.45
N GLY A 386 -20.27 -9.84 14.74
CA GLY A 386 -21.10 -9.13 15.70
C GLY A 386 -20.24 -8.34 16.69
N ARG A 387 -20.55 -7.07 16.89
CA ARG A 387 -19.90 -6.22 17.88
C ARG A 387 -20.82 -5.99 19.08
N ILE A 388 -20.28 -6.16 20.27
CA ILE A 388 -20.94 -5.89 21.55
C ILE A 388 -20.30 -4.65 22.15
N GLY A 389 -21.10 -3.63 22.44
CA GLY A 389 -20.64 -2.38 23.04
C GLY A 389 -19.97 -1.41 22.06
N ASP A 390 -19.16 -0.52 22.59
CA ASP A 390 -18.54 0.61 21.88
C ASP A 390 -17.65 0.16 20.69
N GLU A 391 -17.60 1.00 19.67
CA GLU A 391 -16.88 0.67 18.43
C GLU A 391 -15.36 0.61 18.56
N ARG A 392 -14.79 1.23 19.60
CA ARG A 392 -13.34 1.26 19.85
C ARG A 392 -12.88 0.29 20.93
N ARG A 393 -13.79 -0.11 21.82
CA ARG A 393 -13.50 -0.94 23.01
C ARG A 393 -14.42 -2.16 23.11
N GLY A 394 -15.35 -2.30 22.18
CA GLY A 394 -16.30 -3.39 22.15
C GLY A 394 -15.64 -4.74 21.92
N ARG A 395 -16.39 -5.79 22.27
CA ARG A 395 -15.99 -7.17 22.01
C ARG A 395 -16.55 -7.64 20.66
N VAL A 396 -15.71 -8.29 19.88
CA VAL A 396 -16.10 -8.87 18.59
C VAL A 396 -16.30 -10.37 18.72
N VAL A 397 -17.40 -10.85 18.17
CA VAL A 397 -17.70 -12.29 18.01
C VAL A 397 -17.92 -12.55 16.53
N SER A 398 -17.21 -13.49 15.96
CA SER A 398 -17.33 -13.80 14.54
C SER A 398 -17.37 -15.28 14.23
N ARG A 399 -17.94 -15.61 13.09
CA ARG A 399 -17.89 -16.94 12.47
C ARG A 399 -17.51 -16.74 11.01
N LEU A 400 -16.57 -17.53 10.52
CA LEU A 400 -16.09 -17.52 9.14
C LEU A 400 -16.15 -18.94 8.57
N LEU A 401 -16.57 -19.06 7.34
CA LEU A 401 -16.43 -20.24 6.52
C LEU A 401 -15.71 -19.84 5.22
N PHE A 402 -14.66 -20.56 4.87
CA PHE A 402 -13.93 -20.43 3.61
C PHE A 402 -14.13 -21.67 2.75
N ARG A 403 -14.22 -21.49 1.43
CA ARG A 403 -14.37 -22.53 0.42
C ARG A 403 -13.39 -22.28 -0.72
N PRO A 404 -12.32 -23.08 -0.87
CA PRO A 404 -11.31 -22.87 -1.92
C PRO A 404 -11.86 -23.07 -3.34
N HIS A 405 -12.98 -23.77 -3.48
CA HIS A 405 -13.62 -24.05 -4.78
C HIS A 405 -15.02 -23.45 -4.90
N GLY A 406 -15.37 -22.49 -4.05
CA GLY A 406 -16.68 -21.85 -4.04
C GLY A 406 -17.82 -22.76 -3.64
N GLY A 407 -19.02 -22.44 -4.15
CA GLY A 407 -20.26 -23.15 -3.80
C GLY A 407 -21.03 -22.49 -2.66
N ALA A 408 -21.92 -23.28 -2.05
CA ALA A 408 -22.78 -22.78 -0.97
C ALA A 408 -22.03 -22.71 0.38
N MET A 409 -22.23 -21.61 1.10
CA MET A 409 -21.69 -21.34 2.42
C MET A 409 -22.82 -20.95 3.37
N THR A 410 -22.74 -21.39 4.63
CA THR A 410 -23.70 -21.01 5.65
C THR A 410 -22.94 -20.77 6.96
N VAL A 411 -23.17 -19.60 7.58
CA VAL A 411 -22.63 -19.24 8.89
C VAL A 411 -23.75 -18.81 9.82
N ARG A 412 -23.58 -19.09 11.11
CA ARG A 412 -24.57 -18.81 12.15
C ARG A 412 -23.96 -18.01 13.29
N LEU A 413 -24.63 -16.92 13.70
CA LEU A 413 -24.30 -16.13 14.87
C LEU A 413 -25.45 -16.20 15.88
N ALA A 414 -25.18 -16.70 17.08
CA ALA A 414 -26.17 -16.86 18.14
C ALA A 414 -26.45 -15.54 18.87
N GLN A 415 -27.63 -15.43 19.49
CA GLN A 415 -28.02 -14.32 20.36
C GLN A 415 -27.85 -12.94 19.69
N PRO A 416 -28.50 -12.67 18.55
CA PRO A 416 -28.28 -11.43 17.79
C PRO A 416 -28.59 -10.15 18.57
N ARG A 417 -29.51 -10.19 19.55
CA ARG A 417 -29.90 -9.04 20.38
C ARG A 417 -28.77 -8.46 21.24
N ARG A 418 -27.68 -9.21 21.44
CA ARG A 418 -26.52 -8.75 22.23
C ARG A 418 -25.56 -7.88 21.43
N PHE A 419 -25.72 -7.80 20.11
CA PHE A 419 -24.82 -7.08 19.23
C PHE A 419 -25.41 -5.72 18.85
N GLU A 420 -24.62 -4.67 19.04
CA GLU A 420 -24.90 -3.32 18.56
C GLU A 420 -24.86 -3.24 17.02
N ARG A 421 -24.01 -4.08 16.44
CA ARG A 421 -23.86 -4.17 14.99
C ARG A 421 -23.57 -5.61 14.56
N ILE A 422 -24.23 -6.04 13.50
CA ILE A 422 -23.94 -7.30 12.82
C ILE A 422 -23.60 -6.98 11.37
N THR A 423 -22.46 -7.49 10.91
CA THR A 423 -21.96 -7.34 9.55
C THR A 423 -21.81 -8.73 8.92
N ALA A 424 -22.36 -8.92 7.73
CA ALA A 424 -21.99 -10.03 6.86
C ALA A 424 -20.83 -9.59 5.96
N VAL A 425 -19.81 -10.44 5.86
CA VAL A 425 -18.62 -10.23 5.04
C VAL A 425 -18.61 -11.28 3.95
N VAL A 426 -18.72 -10.85 2.70
CA VAL A 426 -18.66 -11.72 1.52
C VAL A 426 -17.34 -11.47 0.81
N VAL A 427 -16.57 -12.52 0.57
CA VAL A 427 -15.20 -12.41 0.05
C VAL A 427 -15.08 -13.20 -1.25
N ASN A 428 -14.59 -12.54 -2.28
CA ASN A 428 -13.99 -13.21 -3.43
C ASN A 428 -12.48 -13.30 -3.18
N ALA A 429 -12.00 -14.48 -2.84
CA ALA A 429 -10.62 -14.76 -2.50
C ALA A 429 -9.86 -15.45 -3.65
N ASP A 430 -10.35 -15.31 -4.88
CA ASP A 430 -9.72 -15.92 -6.06
C ASP A 430 -8.36 -15.25 -6.32
N THR A 431 -7.35 -16.07 -6.55
CA THR A 431 -5.96 -15.65 -6.76
C THR A 431 -5.41 -16.08 -8.13
N ARG A 432 -6.25 -16.67 -8.99
CA ARG A 432 -5.81 -17.28 -10.26
C ARG A 432 -5.40 -16.28 -11.33
N THR A 433 -5.80 -15.03 -11.21
CA THR A 433 -5.61 -13.98 -12.24
C THR A 433 -4.51 -13.00 -11.90
N GLU A 434 -3.58 -13.38 -11.04
CA GLU A 434 -2.56 -12.47 -10.53
C GLU A 434 -1.23 -12.62 -11.23
N GLY A 435 -0.54 -11.51 -11.33
CA GLY A 435 0.83 -11.43 -11.79
C GLY A 435 1.06 -10.36 -12.85
N PHE A 436 2.29 -9.91 -12.90
CA PHE A 436 2.79 -9.01 -13.92
C PHE A 436 2.94 -9.75 -15.25
N SER A 437 2.37 -9.22 -16.33
CA SER A 437 2.63 -9.71 -17.66
C SER A 437 3.87 -9.02 -18.24
N ALA A 438 5.02 -9.70 -18.20
CA ALA A 438 6.25 -9.22 -18.83
C ALA A 438 6.10 -8.94 -20.34
N ARG A 439 5.07 -9.50 -21.00
CA ARG A 439 4.79 -9.27 -22.41
C ARG A 439 4.11 -7.94 -22.69
N ARG A 440 3.39 -7.37 -21.71
CA ARG A 440 2.60 -6.16 -21.91
C ARG A 440 3.21 -4.94 -21.25
N LEU A 441 4.07 -5.10 -20.22
CA LEU A 441 4.52 -4.00 -19.37
C LEU A 441 3.34 -3.15 -18.86
N ASP A 442 2.13 -3.70 -18.92
CA ASP A 442 0.94 -3.06 -18.44
C ASP A 442 0.54 -3.69 -17.10
N TRP A 443 0.27 -2.84 -16.17
CA TRP A 443 -0.23 -3.15 -14.84
C TRP A 443 -1.76 -3.20 -14.81
N ASN A 444 -2.38 -3.40 -15.97
CA ASN A 444 -3.81 -3.59 -16.03
C ASN A 444 -4.14 -4.89 -15.30
N TYR A 445 -4.56 -4.72 -14.05
CA TYR A 445 -5.13 -5.83 -13.29
C TYR A 445 -6.30 -6.41 -14.09
N LEU A 446 -6.25 -7.69 -14.25
CA LEU A 446 -7.32 -8.43 -14.87
C LEU A 446 -8.55 -8.31 -13.98
N THR A 447 -9.63 -7.78 -14.52
CA THR A 447 -10.91 -7.77 -13.83
C THR A 447 -11.57 -9.13 -14.03
N ASP A 448 -11.67 -9.89 -12.95
CA ASP A 448 -12.38 -11.16 -12.93
C ASP A 448 -13.57 -11.06 -11.97
N ILE A 449 -14.66 -10.52 -12.51
CA ILE A 449 -15.86 -10.23 -11.73
C ILE A 449 -16.73 -11.46 -11.66
N ALA A 450 -16.91 -11.99 -10.45
CA ALA A 450 -17.73 -13.17 -10.18
C ALA A 450 -19.08 -12.79 -9.51
N PRO A 451 -20.20 -13.43 -9.90
CA PRO A 451 -21.51 -13.22 -9.29
C PRO A 451 -21.66 -14.00 -7.98
N PHE A 452 -22.01 -13.31 -6.91
CA PHE A 452 -22.36 -13.89 -5.63
C PHE A 452 -23.84 -13.65 -5.32
N ARG A 453 -24.45 -14.60 -4.60
CA ARG A 453 -25.77 -14.38 -3.97
C ARG A 453 -25.60 -14.49 -2.48
N VAL A 454 -26.15 -13.56 -1.72
CA VAL A 454 -26.06 -13.55 -0.27
C VAL A 454 -27.37 -13.17 0.37
N GLU A 455 -27.76 -13.86 1.40
CA GLU A 455 -28.96 -13.61 2.21
C GLU A 455 -28.65 -13.73 3.69
N ALA A 456 -29.44 -13.09 4.54
CA ALA A 456 -29.40 -13.35 5.98
C ALA A 456 -30.82 -13.32 6.56
N ARG A 457 -31.07 -14.21 7.52
CA ARG A 457 -32.35 -14.30 8.20
C ARG A 457 -32.20 -14.55 9.69
N ALA A 458 -33.10 -14.02 10.48
CA ALA A 458 -33.25 -14.38 11.87
C ALA A 458 -33.91 -15.75 11.99
N VAL A 459 -33.46 -16.55 12.94
CA VAL A 459 -34.05 -17.83 13.31
C VAL A 459 -34.74 -17.68 14.65
N ARG A 460 -36.01 -18.02 14.72
CA ARG A 460 -36.84 -17.98 15.93
C ARG A 460 -36.48 -19.08 16.92
#